data_8f594e1e681d19d7c145c23a09e62582
#
_entry.id   8f594e1e681d19d7c145c23a09e62582
#
_cell.length_a   1.000
_cell.length_b   1.000
_cell.length_c   1.000
_cell.angle_alpha   90.00
_cell.angle_beta   90.00
_cell.angle_gamma   90.00
#
_symmetry.space_group_name_H-M   'P 1'
#
loop_
_entity.id
_entity.type
_entity.pdbx_description
1 polymer ?
#
loop_
_entity_poly.entity_id
_entity_poly.type
_entity_poly.pdbx_seq_one_letter_code
_entity_poly.pdbx_strand_id
1 'polypeptide(L)'
;MALRRGETEGILRVSISPDTTGCLDRLKRRFVKGRGETSDQVSIAVDDSFKRLLKPSIETEFANLSKAKADEEAIRVFTENLRQLLLAPPLGQKRVLGVDPGYRTGCKLVCLDAQGALLHNEAIYPHPVSYTHLRAH
;
A
#
# COMPACT_ATOMS: atom_id res chain seq x y z
N MET A 1 -4.53 1.16 3.05
CA MET A 1 -3.97 1.13 1.66
C MET A 1 -4.16 2.47 0.93
N ALA A 2 -5.36 3.05 0.83
CA ALA A 2 -5.60 4.30 0.08
C ALA A 2 -4.72 5.49 0.52
N LEU A 3 -4.58 5.75 1.83
CA LEU A 3 -3.74 6.83 2.35
C LEU A 3 -2.27 6.71 1.90
N ARG A 4 -1.71 5.49 1.92
CA ARG A 4 -0.32 5.26 1.49
C ARG A 4 -0.13 5.42 -0.01
N ARG A 5 -1.14 5.05 -0.81
CA ARG A 5 -1.12 5.33 -2.25
C ARG A 5 -1.09 6.84 -2.50
N GLY A 6 -1.98 7.62 -1.84
CA GLY A 6 -1.99 9.06 -1.97
C GLY A 6 -0.68 9.73 -1.54
N GLU A 7 0.02 9.14 -0.55
CA GLU A 7 1.36 9.60 -0.14
C GLU A 7 2.42 9.28 -1.21
N THR A 8 2.41 8.05 -1.76
CA THR A 8 3.33 7.65 -2.84
C THR A 8 3.13 8.46 -4.11
N GLU A 9 1.89 8.83 -4.42
CA GLU A 9 1.53 9.67 -5.56
C GLU A 9 1.76 11.17 -5.30
N GLY A 10 2.23 11.55 -4.11
CA GLY A 10 2.51 12.94 -3.73
C GLY A 10 1.27 13.81 -3.48
N ILE A 11 0.08 13.20 -3.41
CA ILE A 11 -1.19 13.90 -3.18
C ILE A 11 -1.42 14.19 -1.70
N LEU A 12 -0.99 13.27 -0.83
CA LEU A 12 -1.16 13.36 0.62
C LEU A 12 0.19 13.35 1.32
N ARG A 13 0.23 14.00 2.47
CA ARG A 13 1.32 13.86 3.44
C ARG A 13 0.75 13.22 4.70
N VAL A 14 1.18 12.01 5.01
CA VAL A 14 0.72 11.24 6.17
C VAL A 14 1.74 11.36 7.29
N SER A 15 1.29 11.77 8.48
CA SER A 15 2.10 11.83 9.68
C SER A 15 1.40 11.09 10.81
N ILE A 16 2.13 10.23 11.48
CA ILE A 16 1.67 9.50 12.66
C ILE A 16 2.60 9.90 13.79
N SER A 17 2.09 10.61 14.77
CA SER A 17 2.91 11.08 15.89
C SER A 17 2.28 10.69 17.21
N PRO A 18 3.08 10.22 18.19
CA PRO A 18 2.57 9.98 19.53
C PRO A 18 2.18 11.30 20.24
N ASP A 19 1.37 11.21 21.28
CA ASP A 19 1.16 12.33 22.19
C ASP A 19 2.47 12.72 22.88
N THR A 20 3.09 13.76 22.34
CA THR A 20 4.41 14.22 22.77
C THR A 20 4.42 14.65 24.23
N THR A 21 3.39 15.38 24.67
CA THR A 21 3.31 15.90 26.04
C THR A 21 3.17 14.77 27.06
N GLY A 22 2.20 13.87 26.85
CA GLY A 22 1.99 12.73 27.74
C GLY A 22 3.20 11.77 27.78
N CYS A 23 3.90 11.58 26.67
CA CYS A 23 5.12 10.78 26.64
C CYS A 23 6.27 11.42 27.42
N LEU A 24 6.52 12.70 27.20
CA LEU A 24 7.57 13.44 27.92
C LEU A 24 7.31 13.49 29.41
N ASP A 25 6.08 13.74 29.85
CA ASP A 25 5.72 13.73 31.25
C ASP A 25 5.99 12.38 31.92
N ARG A 26 5.64 11.28 31.27
CA ARG A 26 5.93 9.93 31.77
C ARG A 26 7.42 9.66 31.85
N LEU A 27 8.20 10.04 30.84
CA LEU A 27 9.65 9.90 30.82
C LEU A 27 10.30 10.73 31.92
N LYS A 28 9.91 12.00 32.06
CA LYS A 28 10.45 12.88 33.12
C LYS A 28 10.15 12.34 34.52
N ARG A 29 8.92 11.90 34.79
CA ARG A 29 8.57 11.27 36.10
C ARG A 29 9.42 10.02 36.38
N ARG A 30 9.82 9.27 35.36
CA ARG A 30 10.62 8.05 35.54
C ARG A 30 12.10 8.34 35.76
N PHE A 31 12.67 9.27 35.02
CA PHE A 31 14.13 9.47 34.94
C PHE A 31 14.63 10.68 35.72
N VAL A 32 13.86 11.76 35.82
CA VAL A 32 14.25 12.95 36.58
C VAL A 32 13.91 12.74 38.05
N LYS A 33 14.94 12.56 38.89
CA LYS A 33 14.83 12.33 40.33
C LYS A 33 15.49 13.48 41.07
N GLY A 34 14.77 14.04 42.06
CA GLY A 34 15.29 15.12 42.87
C GLY A 34 15.09 16.52 42.24
N ARG A 35 15.80 17.51 42.80
CA ARG A 35 15.77 18.92 42.40
C ARG A 35 17.22 19.47 42.38
N GLY A 36 17.55 20.29 41.39
CA GLY A 36 18.88 20.89 41.24
C GLY A 36 19.46 20.71 39.84
N GLU A 37 20.62 21.30 39.62
CA GLU A 37 21.28 21.38 38.30
C GLU A 37 21.45 20.01 37.61
N THR A 38 21.79 18.95 38.35
CA THR A 38 21.90 17.60 37.82
C THR A 38 20.59 17.06 37.29
N SER A 39 19.47 17.34 38.02
CA SER A 39 18.14 16.94 37.55
C SER A 39 17.70 17.72 36.33
N ASP A 40 18.09 18.98 36.21
CA ASP A 40 17.83 19.82 35.04
C ASP A 40 18.57 19.28 33.80
N GLN A 41 19.82 18.87 33.95
CA GLN A 41 20.58 18.21 32.88
C GLN A 41 19.94 16.90 32.43
N VAL A 42 19.46 16.07 33.36
CA VAL A 42 18.73 14.86 33.01
C VAL A 42 17.42 15.17 32.28
N SER A 43 16.70 16.23 32.69
CA SER A 43 15.46 16.66 32.02
C SER A 43 15.74 17.07 30.56
N ILE A 44 16.83 17.84 30.32
CA ILE A 44 17.24 18.23 28.97
C ILE A 44 17.59 17.01 28.13
N ALA A 45 18.35 16.05 28.71
CA ALA A 45 18.71 14.82 28.03
C ALA A 45 17.47 13.96 27.67
N VAL A 46 16.46 13.93 28.52
CA VAL A 46 15.17 13.25 28.25
C VAL A 46 14.45 13.91 27.06
N ASP A 47 14.38 15.25 27.05
CA ASP A 47 13.74 15.98 25.96
C ASP A 47 14.46 15.74 24.61
N ASP A 48 15.80 15.78 24.60
CA ASP A 48 16.61 15.52 23.42
C ASP A 48 16.46 14.06 22.93
N SER A 49 16.59 13.10 23.84
CA SER A 49 16.47 11.68 23.51
C SER A 49 15.09 11.34 22.94
N PHE A 50 14.04 11.93 23.51
CA PHE A 50 12.70 11.74 22.97
C PHE A 50 12.55 12.30 21.56
N LYS A 51 12.96 13.55 21.33
CA LYS A 51 12.81 14.21 20.03
C LYS A 51 13.64 13.56 18.94
N ARG A 52 14.90 13.24 19.27
CA ARG A 52 15.89 12.80 18.29
C ARG A 52 15.89 11.29 18.06
N LEU A 53 15.60 10.49 19.07
CA LEU A 53 15.72 9.04 19.01
C LEU A 53 14.36 8.33 19.13
N LEU A 54 13.63 8.54 20.23
CA LEU A 54 12.44 7.75 20.52
C LEU A 54 11.28 8.04 19.58
N LYS A 55 10.97 9.32 19.38
CA LYS A 55 9.84 9.72 18.54
C LYS A 55 9.98 9.22 17.11
N PRO A 56 11.09 9.44 16.37
CA PRO A 56 11.25 8.92 15.01
C PRO A 56 11.22 7.39 14.95
N SER A 57 11.80 6.72 15.94
CA SER A 57 11.80 5.25 16.01
C SER A 57 10.37 4.70 16.17
N ILE A 58 9.60 5.25 17.10
CA ILE A 58 8.20 4.86 17.34
C ILE A 58 7.32 5.15 16.12
N GLU A 59 7.49 6.30 15.48
CA GLU A 59 6.75 6.67 14.26
C GLU A 59 7.02 5.66 13.13
N THR A 60 8.27 5.26 12.94
CA THR A 60 8.67 4.27 11.94
C THR A 60 8.13 2.89 12.27
N GLU A 61 8.26 2.44 13.51
CA GLU A 61 7.75 1.14 13.96
C GLU A 61 6.23 1.05 13.78
N PHE A 62 5.50 2.06 14.24
CA PHE A 62 4.05 2.11 14.09
C PHE A 62 3.61 2.16 12.62
N ALA A 63 4.33 2.91 11.78
CA ALA A 63 4.08 2.93 10.35
C ALA A 63 4.24 1.54 9.71
N ASN A 64 5.27 0.79 10.09
CA ASN A 64 5.51 -0.57 9.60
C ASN A 64 4.45 -1.56 10.12
N LEU A 65 4.11 -1.53 11.40
CA LEU A 65 3.08 -2.38 11.99
C LEU A 65 1.70 -2.12 11.35
N SER A 66 1.33 -0.84 11.18
CA SER A 66 0.06 -0.48 10.55
C SER A 66 0.02 -0.91 9.08
N LYS A 67 1.17 -0.87 8.38
CA LYS A 67 1.27 -1.39 7.01
C LYS A 67 1.05 -2.89 6.98
N ALA A 68 1.78 -3.64 7.80
CA ALA A 68 1.68 -5.09 7.84
C ALA A 68 0.23 -5.56 8.10
N LYS A 69 -0.45 -4.94 9.07
CA LYS A 69 -1.86 -5.23 9.37
C LYS A 69 -2.80 -4.90 8.20
N ALA A 70 -2.56 -3.79 7.52
CA ALA A 70 -3.36 -3.40 6.35
C ALA A 70 -3.13 -4.32 5.15
N ASP A 71 -1.91 -4.81 4.96
CA ASP A 71 -1.56 -5.76 3.90
C ASP A 71 -2.23 -7.12 4.15
N GLU A 72 -2.18 -7.62 5.38
CA GLU A 72 -2.84 -8.87 5.79
C GLU A 72 -4.36 -8.83 5.53
N GLU A 73 -5.03 -7.76 5.95
CA GLU A 73 -6.46 -7.57 5.72
C GLU A 73 -6.79 -7.46 4.22
N ALA A 74 -5.97 -6.75 3.46
CA ALA A 74 -6.16 -6.62 2.01
C ALA A 74 -6.02 -7.99 1.30
N ILE A 75 -5.06 -8.82 1.71
CA ILE A 75 -4.87 -10.18 1.18
C ILE A 75 -6.08 -11.04 1.53
N ARG A 76 -6.60 -10.94 2.76
CA ARG A 76 -7.78 -11.68 3.19
C ARG A 76 -8.99 -11.36 2.31
N VAL A 77 -9.30 -10.08 2.14
CA VAL A 77 -10.42 -9.61 1.30
C VAL A 77 -10.23 -10.05 -0.16
N PHE A 78 -9.01 -9.92 -0.69
CA PHE A 78 -8.69 -10.37 -2.04
C PHE A 78 -8.92 -11.89 -2.21
N THR A 79 -8.47 -12.69 -1.25
CA THR A 79 -8.63 -14.15 -1.26
C THR A 79 -10.11 -14.56 -1.26
N GLU A 80 -10.93 -13.91 -0.44
CA GLU A 80 -12.38 -14.15 -0.42
C GLU A 80 -13.05 -13.83 -1.75
N ASN A 81 -12.73 -12.69 -2.34
CA ASN A 81 -13.26 -12.27 -3.63
C ASN A 81 -12.80 -13.22 -4.76
N LEU A 82 -11.51 -13.56 -4.77
CA LEU A 82 -10.96 -14.50 -5.75
C LEU A 82 -11.62 -15.88 -5.65
N ARG A 83 -11.82 -16.36 -4.43
CA ARG A 83 -12.51 -17.64 -4.19
C ARG A 83 -13.91 -17.65 -4.79
N GLN A 84 -14.68 -16.57 -4.61
CA GLN A 84 -16.02 -16.45 -5.18
C GLN A 84 -15.99 -16.48 -6.71
N LEU A 85 -15.00 -15.80 -7.33
CA LEU A 85 -14.84 -15.81 -8.79
C LEU A 85 -14.46 -17.19 -9.31
N LEU A 86 -13.52 -17.86 -8.65
CA LEU A 86 -13.04 -19.20 -9.07
C LEU A 86 -14.10 -20.29 -8.86
N LEU A 87 -14.99 -20.14 -7.89
CA LEU A 87 -16.10 -21.07 -7.62
C LEU A 87 -17.38 -20.68 -8.35
N ALA A 88 -17.38 -19.62 -9.14
CA ALA A 88 -18.54 -19.26 -9.95
C ALA A 88 -18.88 -20.39 -10.94
N PRO A 89 -20.18 -20.62 -11.22
CA PRO A 89 -20.59 -21.63 -12.16
C PRO A 89 -19.97 -21.38 -13.55
N PRO A 90 -19.57 -22.43 -14.27
CA PRO A 90 -19.01 -22.26 -15.60
C PRO A 90 -20.03 -21.60 -16.55
N LEU A 91 -19.52 -20.80 -17.47
CA LEU A 91 -20.36 -20.07 -18.43
C LEU A 91 -21.20 -20.98 -19.34
N GLY A 92 -20.82 -22.26 -19.42
CA GLY A 92 -21.42 -23.26 -20.30
C GLY A 92 -20.90 -23.14 -21.73
N GLN A 93 -21.49 -23.93 -22.63
CA GLN A 93 -21.12 -23.97 -24.05
C GLN A 93 -21.67 -22.74 -24.80
N LYS A 94 -20.92 -21.67 -24.78
CA LYS A 94 -21.28 -20.41 -25.46
C LYS A 94 -20.10 -19.87 -26.25
N ARG A 95 -20.40 -19.11 -27.30
CA ARG A 95 -19.38 -18.31 -27.97
C ARG A 95 -18.99 -17.17 -27.07
N VAL A 96 -17.70 -16.93 -26.89
CA VAL A 96 -17.17 -15.94 -25.95
C VAL A 96 -16.23 -15.00 -26.68
N LEU A 97 -16.42 -13.69 -26.44
CA LEU A 97 -15.43 -12.67 -26.74
C LEU A 97 -14.78 -12.26 -25.42
N GLY A 98 -13.53 -12.69 -25.22
CA GLY A 98 -12.71 -12.27 -24.08
C GLY A 98 -11.99 -10.96 -24.40
N VAL A 99 -12.00 -10.02 -23.48
CA VAL A 99 -11.30 -8.74 -23.57
C VAL A 99 -10.44 -8.53 -22.35
N ASP A 100 -9.12 -8.38 -22.55
CA ASP A 100 -8.15 -8.04 -21.50
C ASP A 100 -7.61 -6.63 -21.76
N PRO A 101 -8.14 -5.60 -21.08
CA PRO A 101 -7.74 -4.23 -21.35
C PRO A 101 -6.37 -3.91 -20.78
N GLY A 102 -5.47 -3.42 -21.62
CA GLY A 102 -4.14 -2.94 -21.23
C GLY A 102 -3.87 -1.53 -21.76
N TYR A 103 -3.52 -0.60 -20.90
CA TYR A 103 -3.25 0.79 -21.27
C TYR A 103 -1.99 0.94 -22.14
N ARG A 104 -0.95 0.15 -21.88
CA ARG A 104 0.33 0.23 -22.61
C ARG A 104 0.46 -0.83 -23.70
N THR A 105 -0.09 -2.01 -23.46
CA THR A 105 0.04 -3.18 -24.33
C THR A 105 -1.12 -3.36 -25.31
N GLY A 106 -2.09 -2.45 -25.27
CA GLY A 106 -3.34 -2.58 -26.02
C GLY A 106 -4.34 -3.52 -25.33
N CYS A 107 -5.57 -3.54 -25.86
CA CYS A 107 -6.59 -4.48 -25.43
C CYS A 107 -6.42 -5.78 -26.21
N LYS A 108 -6.16 -6.87 -25.54
CA LYS A 108 -6.11 -8.21 -26.13
C LYS A 108 -7.53 -8.74 -26.29
N LEU A 109 -7.86 -9.19 -27.49
CA LEU A 109 -9.14 -9.79 -27.83
C LEU A 109 -8.95 -11.26 -28.14
N VAL A 110 -9.88 -12.09 -27.66
CA VAL A 110 -9.91 -13.53 -27.91
C VAL A 110 -11.35 -13.93 -28.24
N CYS A 111 -11.54 -14.58 -29.39
CA CYS A 111 -12.83 -15.16 -29.78
C CYS A 111 -12.77 -16.67 -29.63
N LEU A 112 -13.68 -17.24 -28.86
CA LEU A 112 -13.82 -18.68 -28.65
C LEU A 112 -15.16 -19.18 -29.22
N ASP A 113 -15.15 -20.41 -29.74
CA ASP A 113 -16.39 -21.11 -30.10
C ASP A 113 -17.11 -21.67 -28.85
N ALA A 114 -18.23 -22.37 -29.06
CA ALA A 114 -19.02 -22.96 -27.99
C ALA A 114 -18.29 -24.14 -27.29
N GLN A 115 -17.27 -24.70 -27.87
CA GLN A 115 -16.44 -25.80 -27.35
C GLN A 115 -15.18 -25.26 -26.65
N GLY A 116 -14.94 -23.93 -26.69
CA GLY A 116 -13.77 -23.30 -26.11
C GLY A 116 -12.55 -23.28 -27.05
N ALA A 117 -12.71 -23.67 -28.33
CA ALA A 117 -11.63 -23.58 -29.30
C ALA A 117 -11.38 -22.11 -29.73
N LEU A 118 -10.11 -21.75 -29.86
CA LEU A 118 -9.71 -20.41 -30.28
C LEU A 118 -10.03 -20.19 -31.77
N LEU A 119 -10.92 -19.23 -32.05
CA LEU A 119 -11.28 -18.83 -33.40
C LEU A 119 -10.39 -17.69 -33.92
N HIS A 120 -10.13 -16.71 -33.07
CA HIS A 120 -9.36 -15.52 -33.41
C HIS A 120 -8.76 -14.85 -32.17
N ASN A 121 -7.60 -14.25 -32.32
CA ASN A 121 -6.99 -13.39 -31.31
C ASN A 121 -6.35 -12.16 -31.97
N GLU A 122 -6.48 -11.01 -31.33
CA GLU A 122 -5.93 -9.76 -31.81
C GLU A 122 -5.66 -8.80 -30.65
N ALA A 123 -4.72 -7.86 -30.84
CA ALA A 123 -4.52 -6.74 -29.93
C ALA A 123 -4.98 -5.44 -30.61
N ILE A 124 -5.95 -4.77 -30.04
CA ILE A 124 -6.43 -3.46 -30.51
C ILE A 124 -5.93 -2.34 -29.61
N TYR A 125 -5.75 -1.16 -30.18
CA TYR A 125 -5.25 0.03 -29.48
C TYR A 125 -6.31 1.15 -29.57
N PRO A 126 -7.32 1.14 -28.67
CA PRO A 126 -8.41 2.13 -28.69
C PRO A 126 -7.93 3.55 -28.38
N HIS A 127 -6.74 3.70 -27.80
CA HIS A 127 -6.08 4.98 -27.57
C HIS A 127 -4.76 5.05 -28.34
N PRO A 128 -4.38 6.24 -28.87
CA PRO A 128 -3.09 6.41 -29.50
C PRO A 128 -1.96 6.12 -28.51
N VAL A 129 -1.22 5.04 -28.75
CA VAL A 129 -0.03 4.71 -27.98
C VAL A 129 1.09 5.60 -28.49
N SER A 130 1.72 6.37 -27.61
CA SER A 130 2.92 7.13 -27.93
C SER A 130 4.04 6.14 -28.31
N TYR A 131 4.42 6.10 -29.58
CA TYR A 131 5.35 5.12 -30.18
C TYR A 131 6.82 5.26 -29.74
N THR A 132 7.11 5.78 -28.58
CA THR A 132 8.51 6.02 -28.15
C THR A 132 9.27 4.78 -27.66
N HIS A 133 8.67 3.58 -27.58
CA HIS A 133 9.34 2.39 -27.06
C HIS A 133 9.18 1.09 -27.89
N LEU A 134 8.71 1.16 -29.13
CA LEU A 134 8.63 -0.02 -30.00
C LEU A 134 9.75 -0.08 -31.06
N ARG A 135 10.96 0.38 -30.73
CA ARG A 135 12.17 0.08 -31.46
C ARG A 135 13.21 -0.54 -30.55
N ALA A 136 13.00 -1.78 -30.18
CA ALA A 136 14.08 -2.67 -29.74
C ALA A 136 13.62 -4.13 -29.97
N HIS A 137 14.04 -4.68 -31.11
CA HIS A 137 14.09 -6.10 -31.52
C HIS A 137 12.79 -6.80 -31.85
#